data_5e5b3a04e668f009eda02c549d6d2efb
#
_entry.id   5e5b3a04e668f009eda02c549d6d2efb
#
_cell.length_a   1.000
_cell.length_b   1.000
_cell.length_c   1.000
_cell.angle_alpha   90.00
_cell.angle_beta   90.00
_cell.angle_gamma   90.00
#
_symmetry.space_group_name_H-M   'P 1'
#
loop_
_entity.id
_entity.type
_entity.pdbx_description
1 polymer ?
#
loop_
_entity_poly.entity_id
_entity_poly.type
_entity_poly.pdbx_seq_one_letter_code
_entity_poly.pdbx_strand_id
1 'polypeptide(L)'
;MTSFFITGTDTSCGKTYVTRLLIHYFRHKQIRCIGLKPVASGCERHGDDFINEDVEIIMQANQSNLAINNWLFEQPVSPHFVAADKGINLQSKDIVSFCHRPEFMSYQLRLIEGAGGLMVPL
;
A
#
# COMPACT_ATOMS: atom_id res chain seq x y z
N MET A 1 -14.97 -11.09 -4.33
CA MET A 1 -13.74 -10.27 -4.35
C MET A 1 -12.59 -10.98 -3.65
N THR A 2 -11.41 -10.94 -4.24
CA THR A 2 -10.24 -11.62 -3.71
C THR A 2 -9.17 -10.59 -3.34
N SER A 3 -8.49 -10.81 -2.22
CA SER A 3 -7.38 -9.98 -1.79
C SER A 3 -6.14 -10.83 -1.61
N PHE A 4 -5.01 -10.35 -2.13
CA PHE A 4 -3.70 -10.94 -1.90
C PHE A 4 -2.82 -9.97 -1.15
N PHE A 5 -2.07 -10.47 -0.19
CA PHE A 5 -1.14 -9.67 0.58
C PHE A 5 0.28 -9.95 0.11
N ILE A 6 0.98 -8.89 -0.23
CA ILE A 6 2.37 -8.96 -0.64
C ILE A 6 3.21 -8.53 0.55
N THR A 7 3.90 -9.50 1.14
CA THR A 7 4.68 -9.29 2.34
C THR A 7 6.13 -9.64 2.11
N GLY A 8 6.99 -9.19 3.01
CA GLY A 8 8.40 -9.48 2.97
C GLY A 8 9.09 -8.71 4.06
N THR A 9 10.27 -9.18 4.45
CA THR A 9 11.05 -8.54 5.51
C THR A 9 11.95 -7.45 4.98
N ASP A 10 12.18 -7.42 3.67
CA ASP A 10 13.06 -6.44 3.07
C ASP A 10 12.35 -5.14 2.79
N THR A 11 13.16 -4.10 2.57
CA THR A 11 12.66 -2.82 2.19
C THR A 11 11.99 -2.89 0.81
N SER A 12 11.17 -1.95 0.59
CA SER A 12 10.11 -1.80 -0.39
C SER A 12 10.42 -2.21 -1.83
N CYS A 13 11.65 -2.16 -2.26
CA CYS A 13 11.99 -2.23 -3.69
C CYS A 13 11.51 -3.51 -4.37
N GLY A 14 11.78 -4.66 -3.76
CA GLY A 14 11.38 -5.96 -4.34
C GLY A 14 9.88 -6.17 -4.30
N LYS A 15 9.24 -5.79 -3.20
CA LYS A 15 7.79 -5.96 -3.05
C LYS A 15 7.03 -5.09 -4.05
N THR A 16 7.45 -3.86 -4.21
CA THR A 16 6.79 -2.94 -5.14
C THR A 16 6.97 -3.39 -6.57
N TYR A 17 8.13 -3.91 -6.91
CA TYR A 17 8.37 -4.48 -8.23
C TYR A 17 7.42 -5.65 -8.51
N VAL A 18 7.27 -6.55 -7.54
CA VAL A 18 6.36 -7.69 -7.68
C VAL A 18 4.90 -7.19 -7.80
N THR A 19 4.52 -6.24 -6.98
CA THR A 19 3.16 -5.66 -7.03
C THR A 19 2.88 -5.11 -8.42
N ARG A 20 3.82 -4.34 -8.98
CA ARG A 20 3.67 -3.76 -10.31
C ARG A 20 3.52 -4.83 -11.37
N LEU A 21 4.37 -5.87 -11.31
CA LEU A 21 4.30 -6.96 -12.28
C LEU A 21 2.96 -7.69 -12.20
N LEU A 22 2.45 -7.93 -11.00
CA LEU A 22 1.19 -8.61 -10.82
C LEU A 22 0.02 -7.77 -11.34
N ILE A 23 0.05 -6.46 -11.12
CA ILE A 23 -0.99 -5.58 -11.65
C ILE A 23 -1.02 -5.69 -13.17
N HIS A 24 0.13 -5.59 -13.81
CA HIS A 24 0.19 -5.69 -15.27
C HIS A 24 -0.25 -7.05 -15.76
N TYR A 25 0.15 -8.11 -15.08
CA TYR A 25 -0.23 -9.48 -15.45
C TYR A 25 -1.74 -9.65 -15.40
N PHE A 26 -2.38 -9.26 -14.30
CA PHE A 26 -3.82 -9.44 -14.15
C PHE A 26 -4.61 -8.56 -15.09
N ARG A 27 -4.15 -7.33 -15.33
CA ARG A 27 -4.80 -6.45 -16.29
C ARG A 27 -4.69 -7.02 -17.70
N HIS A 28 -3.56 -7.62 -18.05
CA HIS A 28 -3.40 -8.29 -19.34
C HIS A 28 -4.38 -9.46 -19.49
N LYS A 29 -4.72 -10.11 -18.40
CA LYS A 29 -5.72 -11.17 -18.37
C LYS A 29 -7.14 -10.62 -18.27
N GLN A 30 -7.32 -9.31 -18.39
CA GLN A 30 -8.62 -8.64 -18.31
C GLN A 30 -9.30 -8.81 -16.95
N ILE A 31 -8.51 -8.96 -15.91
CA ILE A 31 -8.99 -8.98 -14.53
C ILE A 31 -8.85 -7.58 -13.96
N ARG A 32 -9.94 -7.05 -13.43
CA ARG A 32 -9.93 -5.73 -12.80
C ARG A 32 -9.24 -5.85 -11.45
N CYS A 33 -8.01 -5.34 -11.37
CA CYS A 33 -7.25 -5.38 -10.13
C CYS A 33 -6.76 -3.98 -9.75
N ILE A 34 -6.51 -3.81 -8.47
CA ILE A 34 -5.94 -2.57 -7.94
C ILE A 34 -4.88 -2.91 -6.91
N GLY A 35 -3.75 -2.21 -6.98
CA GLY A 35 -2.72 -2.30 -5.96
C GLY A 35 -2.98 -1.26 -4.88
N LEU A 36 -2.84 -1.66 -3.62
CA LEU A 36 -3.00 -0.79 -2.46
C LEU A 36 -1.75 -0.86 -1.62
N LYS A 37 -1.37 0.27 -1.05
CA LYS A 37 -0.31 0.36 -0.06
C LYS A 37 -0.82 1.26 1.08
N PRO A 38 -1.62 0.70 1.98
CA PRO A 38 -2.27 1.49 3.01
C PRO A 38 -1.29 2.26 3.90
N VAL A 39 -0.18 1.62 4.26
CA VAL A 39 0.84 2.22 5.12
C VAL A 39 2.14 2.27 4.35
N ALA A 40 2.77 3.44 4.33
CA ALA A 40 4.08 3.63 3.72
C ALA A 40 5.00 4.38 4.68
N SER A 41 6.27 3.99 4.72
CA SER A 41 7.27 4.64 5.54
C SER A 41 8.50 4.95 4.70
N GLY A 42 9.40 5.80 5.23
CA GLY A 42 10.55 6.25 4.47
C GLY A 42 10.20 7.23 3.39
N CYS A 43 9.20 8.08 3.65
CA CYS A 43 8.74 9.05 2.67
C CYS A 43 9.68 10.25 2.58
N GLU A 44 9.77 10.85 1.40
CA GLU A 44 10.61 12.00 1.13
C GLU A 44 9.78 13.25 0.95
N ARG A 45 10.34 14.39 1.37
CA ARG A 45 9.72 15.69 1.14
C ARG A 45 10.15 16.24 -0.20
N HIS A 46 9.16 16.66 -0.98
CA HIS A 46 9.38 17.39 -2.22
C HIS A 46 8.58 18.69 -2.14
N GLY A 47 9.23 19.78 -1.68
CA GLY A 47 8.54 21.01 -1.37
C GLY A 47 7.62 20.83 -0.17
N ASP A 48 6.34 21.09 -0.35
CA ASP A 48 5.33 20.90 0.70
C ASP A 48 4.71 19.50 0.68
N ASP A 49 5.10 18.66 -0.28
CA ASP A 49 4.50 17.35 -0.45
C ASP A 49 5.34 16.26 0.17
N PHE A 50 4.65 15.29 0.75
CA PHE A 50 5.23 14.04 1.21
C PHE A 50 5.01 12.99 0.14
N ILE A 51 6.09 12.41 -0.39
CA ILE A 51 6.02 11.45 -1.49
C ILE A 51 6.70 10.16 -1.07
N ASN A 52 6.03 9.06 -1.34
CA ASN A 52 6.62 7.73 -1.24
C ASN A 52 6.71 7.16 -2.65
N GLU A 53 7.91 6.77 -3.04
CA GLU A 53 8.17 6.29 -4.39
C GLU A 53 7.36 5.04 -4.71
N ASP A 54 7.21 4.14 -3.74
CA ASP A 54 6.48 2.89 -3.95
C ASP A 54 5.00 3.15 -4.20
N VAL A 55 4.41 4.08 -3.44
CA VAL A 55 3.02 4.46 -3.66
C VAL A 55 2.84 5.02 -5.07
N GLU A 56 3.77 5.86 -5.51
CA GLU A 56 3.71 6.44 -6.86
C GLU A 56 3.79 5.35 -7.94
N ILE A 57 4.67 4.38 -7.78
CA ILE A 57 4.82 3.30 -8.74
C ILE A 57 3.53 2.49 -8.83
N ILE A 58 2.92 2.19 -7.70
CA ILE A 58 1.67 1.41 -7.67
C ILE A 58 0.53 2.20 -8.29
N MET A 59 0.43 3.50 -7.99
CA MET A 59 -0.60 4.34 -8.59
C MET A 59 -0.47 4.40 -10.11
N GLN A 60 0.75 4.52 -10.61
CA GLN A 60 0.98 4.50 -12.06
C GLN A 60 0.58 3.16 -12.67
N ALA A 61 0.91 2.06 -12.01
CA ALA A 61 0.53 0.73 -12.48
C ALA A 61 -0.99 0.57 -12.50
N ASN A 62 -1.68 1.11 -11.50
CA ASN A 62 -3.14 1.07 -11.44
C ASN A 62 -3.80 1.87 -12.57
N GLN A 63 -3.10 2.84 -13.14
CA GLN A 63 -3.64 3.76 -14.14
C GLN A 63 -4.90 4.44 -13.60
N SER A 64 -4.85 4.87 -12.34
CA SER A 64 -5.98 5.44 -11.65
C SER A 64 -5.51 6.52 -10.69
N ASN A 65 -6.39 7.48 -10.42
CA ASN A 65 -6.13 8.55 -9.45
C ASN A 65 -6.65 8.23 -8.06
N LEU A 66 -7.17 7.02 -7.85
CA LEU A 66 -7.65 6.62 -6.54
C LEU A 66 -6.52 6.65 -5.53
N ALA A 67 -6.81 7.21 -4.36
CA ALA A 67 -5.84 7.26 -3.26
C ALA A 67 -5.71 5.87 -2.66
N ILE A 68 -4.55 5.27 -2.79
CA ILE A 68 -4.28 3.89 -2.38
C ILE A 68 -3.50 3.81 -1.08
N ASN A 69 -3.21 4.94 -0.46
CA ASN A 69 -2.43 5.05 0.77
C ASN A 69 -3.15 5.99 1.73
N ASN A 70 -3.11 5.67 3.02
CA ASN A 70 -3.77 6.48 4.04
C ASN A 70 -2.82 6.91 5.15
N TRP A 71 -1.69 6.24 5.33
CA TRP A 71 -0.74 6.57 6.39
C TRP A 71 0.67 6.64 5.81
N LEU A 72 1.24 7.85 5.84
CA LEU A 72 2.60 8.10 5.36
C LEU A 72 3.47 8.51 6.54
N PHE A 73 4.58 7.81 6.71
CA PHE A 73 5.54 8.10 7.78
C PHE A 73 6.90 8.43 7.19
N GLU A 74 7.56 9.42 7.78
CA GLU A 74 8.86 9.90 7.32
C GLU A 74 9.97 8.87 7.58
N GLN A 75 9.90 8.19 8.72
CA GLN A 75 10.95 7.29 9.16
C GLN A 75 10.74 5.88 8.63
N PRO A 76 11.80 5.21 8.16
CA PRO A 76 11.70 3.83 7.69
C PRO A 76 11.76 2.85 8.87
N VAL A 77 10.88 3.03 9.84
CA VAL A 77 10.78 2.17 11.01
C VAL A 77 9.44 1.45 10.99
N SER A 78 9.26 0.51 11.93
CA SER A 78 7.98 -0.18 12.05
C SER A 78 6.85 0.86 12.16
N PRO A 79 5.81 0.76 11.33
CA PRO A 79 4.69 1.71 11.42
C PRO A 79 4.08 1.80 12.80
N HIS A 80 4.06 0.70 13.54
CA HIS A 80 3.56 0.70 14.92
C HIS A 80 4.40 1.63 15.81
N PHE A 81 5.71 1.55 15.69
CA PHE A 81 6.62 2.38 16.49
C PHE A 81 6.49 3.86 16.12
N VAL A 82 6.48 4.15 14.82
CA VAL A 82 6.35 5.52 14.33
C VAL A 82 5.00 6.10 14.75
N ALA A 83 3.94 5.31 14.66
CA ALA A 83 2.62 5.75 15.05
C ALA A 83 2.59 6.13 16.54
N ALA A 84 3.23 5.35 17.39
CA ALA A 84 3.31 5.66 18.82
C ALA A 84 4.01 7.00 19.06
N ASP A 85 5.13 7.23 18.38
CA ASP A 85 5.88 8.48 18.49
C ASP A 85 5.06 9.69 18.08
N LYS A 86 4.20 9.52 17.09
CA LYS A 86 3.37 10.61 16.57
C LYS A 86 2.03 10.72 17.28
N GLY A 87 1.79 9.89 18.28
CA GLY A 87 0.52 9.88 18.98
C GLY A 87 -0.62 9.26 18.17
N ILE A 88 -0.30 8.53 17.13
CA ILE A 88 -1.27 7.86 16.29
C ILE A 88 -1.42 6.42 16.78
N ASN A 89 -2.65 5.98 16.96
CA ASN A 89 -2.93 4.61 17.37
C ASN A 89 -3.43 3.82 16.17
N LEU A 90 -2.49 3.32 15.37
CA LEU A 90 -2.80 2.57 14.16
C LEU A 90 -3.00 1.10 14.51
N GLN A 91 -4.17 0.57 14.18
CA GLN A 91 -4.52 -0.81 14.45
C GLN A 91 -4.82 -1.56 13.15
N SER A 92 -4.73 -2.89 13.22
CA SER A 92 -5.02 -3.75 12.07
C SER A 92 -6.40 -3.48 11.49
N LYS A 93 -7.39 -3.26 12.36
CA LYS A 93 -8.77 -2.99 11.91
C LYS A 93 -8.86 -1.73 11.07
N ASP A 94 -8.01 -0.73 11.35
CA ASP A 94 -8.01 0.51 10.57
C ASP A 94 -7.51 0.27 9.16
N ILE A 95 -6.50 -0.57 9.03
CA ILE A 95 -5.93 -0.92 7.73
C ILE A 95 -6.94 -1.75 6.93
N VAL A 96 -7.58 -2.71 7.59
CA VAL A 96 -8.61 -3.53 6.94
C VAL A 96 -9.78 -2.67 6.47
N SER A 97 -10.23 -1.73 7.31
CA SER A 97 -11.30 -0.81 6.93
C SER A 97 -10.94 0.02 5.72
N PHE A 98 -9.70 0.51 5.66
CA PHE A 98 -9.24 1.27 4.51
C PHE A 98 -9.33 0.43 3.24
N CYS A 99 -8.88 -0.82 3.30
CA CYS A 99 -8.87 -1.71 2.14
C CYS A 99 -10.28 -2.11 1.68
N HIS A 100 -11.29 -1.90 2.53
CA HIS A 100 -12.67 -2.21 2.21
C HIS A 100 -13.50 -0.98 1.84
N ARG A 101 -12.84 0.13 1.52
CA ARG A 101 -13.56 1.32 1.07
C ARG A 101 -14.35 1.03 -0.22
N PRO A 102 -15.51 1.66 -0.39
CA PRO A 102 -16.37 1.38 -1.56
C PRO A 102 -15.66 1.54 -2.89
N GLU A 103 -14.75 2.50 -3.02
CA GLU A 103 -14.03 2.74 -4.27
C GLU A 103 -13.14 1.56 -4.67
N PHE A 104 -12.75 0.71 -3.71
CA PHE A 104 -11.92 -0.47 -3.99
C PHE A 104 -12.76 -1.73 -4.19
N MET A 105 -14.02 -1.68 -3.82
CA MET A 105 -14.88 -2.87 -3.84
C MET A 105 -15.36 -3.23 -5.24
N SER A 106 -15.23 -2.32 -6.20
CA SER A 106 -15.60 -2.59 -7.58
C SER A 106 -14.57 -3.43 -8.33
N TYR A 107 -13.41 -3.65 -7.73
CA TYR A 107 -12.34 -4.44 -8.36
C TYR A 107 -12.48 -5.91 -7.99
N GLN A 108 -12.16 -6.77 -8.96
CA GLN A 108 -12.21 -8.22 -8.75
C GLN A 108 -11.10 -8.69 -7.81
N LEU A 109 -9.98 -7.97 -7.81
CA LEU A 109 -8.77 -8.37 -7.09
C LEU A 109 -8.11 -7.15 -6.48
N ARG A 110 -7.70 -7.27 -5.23
CA ARG A 110 -6.90 -6.25 -4.55
C ARG A 110 -5.55 -6.86 -4.18
N LEU A 111 -4.49 -6.15 -4.54
CA LEU A 111 -3.12 -6.52 -4.20
C LEU A 111 -2.65 -5.54 -3.12
N ILE A 112 -2.49 -6.02 -1.90
CA ILE A 112 -2.22 -5.16 -0.76
C ILE A 112 -0.77 -5.36 -0.33
N GLU A 113 0.04 -4.31 -0.44
CA GLU A 113 1.44 -4.34 -0.06
C GLU A 113 1.63 -3.81 1.35
N GLY A 114 2.31 -4.58 2.19
CA GLY A 114 2.66 -4.13 3.52
C GLY A 114 3.85 -3.20 3.54
N ALA A 115 4.04 -2.50 4.66
CA ALA A 115 5.17 -1.60 4.86
C ALA A 115 6.22 -2.28 5.73
N GLY A 116 7.44 -2.41 5.19
CA GLY A 116 8.54 -3.05 5.92
C GLY A 116 8.17 -4.45 6.34
N GLY A 117 8.42 -4.78 7.59
CA GLY A 117 8.06 -6.09 8.15
C GLY A 117 6.66 -6.16 8.73
N LEU A 118 5.85 -5.11 8.52
CA LEU A 118 4.50 -5.10 9.08
C LEU A 118 3.60 -6.08 8.33
N MET A 119 3.09 -7.04 9.07
CA MET A 119 2.08 -7.96 8.59
C MET A 119 0.72 -7.44 8.99
N VAL A 120 -0.24 -7.51 8.07
CA VAL A 120 -1.62 -7.17 8.37
C VAL A 120 -2.40 -8.47 8.45
N PRO A 121 -2.57 -9.02 9.65
CA PRO A 121 -3.38 -10.22 9.79
C PRO A 121 -4.84 -9.88 9.51
N LEU A 122 -5.45 -10.71 8.75
CA LEU A 122 -6.86 -10.56 8.42
C LEU A 122 -7.68 -11.62 9.11
#